data_b7a2ffef47d86cde80c69f2874f73308
#
_entry.id   b7a2ffef47d86cde80c69f2874f73308
#
_cell.length_a   1.000
_cell.length_b   1.000
_cell.length_c   1.000
_cell.angle_alpha   90.00
_cell.angle_beta   90.00
_cell.angle_gamma   90.00
#
_symmetry.space_group_name_H-M   'P 1'
#
loop_
_entity.id
_entity.type
_entity.pdbx_description
1 polymer ?
#
loop_
_entity_poly.entity_id
_entity_poly.type
_entity_poly.pdbx_seq_one_letter_code
_entity_poly.pdbx_strand_id
1 'polypeptide(L)'
;EADTGIGKTFSYLLASMINVNKRNIVISTSTHSLQEQIFSKDIPALAKILDVNVTATIVKGMNNYICKHRLNKIINQIEEILNHEELLEFLSIILWSQMTKTGDISECNSFRYKTHYKLWELIKYENEECPLYLNDNHKGCFYQEMIEKSKNSSILIINHALLGSSFIYKY
;
A
#
# COMPACT_ATOMS: atom_id res chain seq x y z
N GLU A 1 -25.99 -2.20 -16.99
CA GLU A 1 -25.06 -3.30 -16.77
C GLU A 1 -24.17 -3.47 -18.00
N ALA A 2 -22.88 -3.73 -17.81
CA ALA A 2 -21.94 -3.77 -18.90
C ALA A 2 -21.03 -5.00 -18.73
N ASP A 3 -20.87 -5.79 -19.80
CA ASP A 3 -20.06 -7.01 -19.80
C ASP A 3 -18.57 -6.78 -19.53
N THR A 4 -17.87 -7.82 -19.15
CA THR A 4 -16.40 -7.76 -18.98
C THR A 4 -15.70 -7.51 -20.31
N GLY A 5 -14.62 -6.72 -20.30
CA GLY A 5 -13.82 -6.46 -21.51
C GLY A 5 -14.25 -5.29 -22.39
N ILE A 6 -15.38 -4.63 -22.13
CA ILE A 6 -15.87 -3.51 -22.97
C ILE A 6 -15.28 -2.14 -22.60
N GLY A 7 -14.17 -2.09 -21.88
CA GLY A 7 -13.48 -0.83 -21.59
C GLY A 7 -14.06 -0.01 -20.43
N LYS A 8 -14.85 -0.60 -19.52
CA LYS A 8 -15.42 0.12 -18.36
C LYS A 8 -14.39 0.92 -17.58
N THR A 9 -13.24 0.33 -17.30
CA THR A 9 -12.16 0.99 -16.56
C THR A 9 -11.70 2.26 -17.26
N PHE A 10 -11.46 2.18 -18.57
CA PHE A 10 -11.08 3.34 -19.36
C PHE A 10 -12.16 4.43 -19.38
N SER A 11 -13.45 4.06 -19.45
CA SER A 11 -14.54 5.03 -19.52
C SER A 11 -14.63 5.88 -18.24
N TYR A 12 -14.60 5.28 -17.05
CA TYR A 12 -14.67 6.06 -15.81
C TYR A 12 -13.35 6.79 -15.51
N LEU A 13 -12.20 6.20 -15.87
CA LEU A 13 -10.91 6.88 -15.74
C LEU A 13 -10.83 8.11 -16.64
N LEU A 14 -11.28 7.99 -17.89
CA LEU A 14 -11.32 9.11 -18.83
C LEU A 14 -12.16 10.27 -18.27
N ALA A 15 -13.39 9.96 -17.82
CA ALA A 15 -14.28 10.95 -17.21
C ALA A 15 -13.66 11.60 -15.96
N SER A 16 -12.94 10.82 -15.17
CA SER A 16 -12.23 11.31 -13.98
C SER A 16 -11.06 12.22 -14.37
N MET A 17 -10.22 11.81 -15.31
CA MET A 17 -8.99 12.53 -15.67
C MET A 17 -9.25 13.85 -16.39
N ILE A 18 -10.33 14.00 -17.13
CA ILE A 18 -10.75 15.29 -17.71
C ILE A 18 -11.01 16.34 -16.61
N ASN A 19 -11.38 15.89 -15.40
CA ASN A 19 -11.71 16.74 -14.25
C ASN A 19 -10.60 16.78 -13.17
N VAL A 20 -9.46 16.16 -13.39
CA VAL A 20 -8.40 16.01 -12.37
C VAL A 20 -7.88 17.33 -11.81
N ASN A 21 -7.82 18.36 -12.62
CA ASN A 21 -7.37 19.70 -12.19
C ASN A 21 -8.38 20.46 -11.30
N LYS A 22 -9.59 19.93 -11.18
CA LYS A 22 -10.69 20.56 -10.42
C LYS A 22 -10.97 19.91 -9.08
N ARG A 23 -10.62 18.63 -8.92
CA ARG A 23 -10.96 17.81 -7.74
C ARG A 23 -9.98 16.67 -7.56
N ASN A 24 -9.72 16.29 -6.31
CA ASN A 24 -9.05 15.03 -6.00
C ASN A 24 -9.98 13.85 -6.35
N ILE A 25 -9.45 12.85 -7.02
CA ILE A 25 -10.19 11.70 -7.52
C ILE A 25 -9.86 10.51 -6.64
N VAL A 26 -10.88 9.80 -6.17
CA VAL A 26 -10.73 8.53 -5.46
C VAL A 26 -11.33 7.41 -6.31
N ILE A 27 -10.51 6.41 -6.64
CA ILE A 27 -10.92 5.22 -7.38
C ILE A 27 -10.90 4.05 -6.42
N SER A 28 -12.06 3.43 -6.22
CA SER A 28 -12.19 2.26 -5.35
C SER A 28 -12.34 0.99 -6.18
N THR A 29 -11.58 -0.05 -5.82
CA THR A 29 -11.57 -1.35 -6.50
C THR A 29 -11.77 -2.50 -5.52
N SER A 30 -12.14 -3.67 -6.03
CA SER A 30 -12.34 -4.86 -5.20
C SER A 30 -11.05 -5.65 -4.94
N THR A 31 -10.04 -5.56 -5.82
CA THR A 31 -8.84 -6.41 -5.77
C THR A 31 -7.54 -5.61 -5.89
N HIS A 32 -6.48 -6.13 -5.28
CA HIS A 32 -5.13 -5.57 -5.41
C HIS A 32 -4.63 -5.61 -6.86
N SER A 33 -4.91 -6.68 -7.59
CA SER A 33 -4.52 -6.83 -9.00
C SER A 33 -5.09 -5.70 -9.87
N LEU A 34 -6.35 -5.32 -9.64
CA LEU A 34 -6.97 -4.23 -10.37
C LEU A 34 -6.40 -2.86 -9.94
N GLN A 35 -6.05 -2.68 -8.67
CA GLN A 35 -5.35 -1.47 -8.22
C GLN A 35 -4.02 -1.30 -8.97
N GLU A 36 -3.21 -2.36 -9.04
CA GLU A 36 -1.94 -2.35 -9.74
C GLU A 36 -2.09 -2.13 -11.24
N GLN A 37 -3.09 -2.75 -11.87
CA GLN A 37 -3.38 -2.53 -13.29
C GLN A 37 -3.73 -1.06 -13.56
N ILE A 38 -4.64 -0.48 -12.81
CA ILE A 38 -5.05 0.91 -12.96
C ILE A 38 -3.85 1.84 -12.77
N PHE A 39 -3.06 1.61 -11.74
CA PHE A 39 -1.90 2.44 -11.41
C PHE A 39 -0.79 2.36 -12.45
N SER A 40 -0.39 1.14 -12.83
CA SER A 40 0.80 0.91 -13.64
C SER A 40 0.56 0.96 -15.14
N LYS A 41 -0.69 0.78 -15.60
CA LYS A 41 -1.04 0.68 -17.03
C LYS A 41 -2.08 1.69 -17.46
N ASP A 42 -3.25 1.69 -16.82
CA ASP A 42 -4.41 2.41 -17.36
C ASP A 42 -4.26 3.93 -17.19
N ILE A 43 -3.86 4.40 -16.00
CA ILE A 43 -3.62 5.84 -15.76
C ILE A 43 -2.49 6.39 -16.66
N PRO A 44 -1.30 5.76 -16.73
CA PRO A 44 -0.24 6.26 -17.62
C PRO A 44 -0.63 6.28 -19.09
N ALA A 45 -1.37 5.27 -19.56
CA ALA A 45 -1.83 5.22 -20.95
C ALA A 45 -2.80 6.37 -21.27
N LEU A 46 -3.78 6.62 -20.38
CA LEU A 46 -4.73 7.72 -20.55
C LEU A 46 -4.07 9.09 -20.39
N ALA A 47 -3.17 9.25 -19.44
CA ALA A 47 -2.43 10.50 -19.25
C ALA A 47 -1.67 10.90 -20.51
N LYS A 48 -1.05 9.92 -21.18
CA LYS A 48 -0.38 10.12 -22.47
C LYS A 48 -1.35 10.49 -23.59
N ILE A 49 -2.52 9.85 -23.67
CA ILE A 49 -3.53 10.14 -24.72
C ILE A 49 -4.13 11.53 -24.55
N LEU A 50 -4.38 11.93 -23.28
CA LEU A 50 -5.01 13.21 -22.95
C LEU A 50 -4.02 14.38 -22.87
N ASP A 51 -2.72 14.10 -22.95
CA ASP A 51 -1.64 15.06 -22.73
C ASP A 51 -1.78 15.80 -21.39
N VAL A 52 -2.07 15.05 -20.32
CA VAL A 52 -2.24 15.59 -18.95
C VAL A 52 -1.18 15.01 -18.01
N ASN A 53 -0.70 15.84 -17.11
CA ASN A 53 0.19 15.40 -16.04
C ASN A 53 -0.66 15.07 -14.79
N VAL A 54 -0.65 13.80 -14.37
CA VAL A 54 -1.38 13.33 -13.19
C VAL A 54 -0.45 12.58 -12.27
N THR A 55 -0.66 12.77 -10.97
CA THR A 55 0.00 12.00 -9.93
C THR A 55 -1.01 11.03 -9.31
N ALA A 56 -0.65 9.77 -9.18
CA ALA A 56 -1.51 8.75 -8.59
C ALA A 56 -0.79 8.04 -7.45
N THR A 57 -1.53 7.60 -6.44
CA THR A 57 -1.02 6.79 -5.33
C THR A 57 -1.99 5.68 -5.00
N ILE A 58 -1.46 4.45 -4.86
CA ILE A 58 -2.21 3.34 -4.26
C ILE A 58 -2.16 3.52 -2.74
N VAL A 59 -3.32 3.60 -2.11
CA VAL A 59 -3.46 3.70 -0.65
C VAL A 59 -3.95 2.38 -0.13
N LYS A 60 -3.17 1.75 0.74
CA LYS A 60 -3.52 0.51 1.43
C LYS A 60 -3.62 0.74 2.95
N GLY A 61 -4.33 -0.12 3.65
CA GLY A 61 -4.41 -0.07 5.11
C GLY A 61 -3.03 -0.26 5.75
N MET A 62 -2.83 0.34 6.93
CA MET A 62 -1.56 0.33 7.65
C MET A 62 -0.99 -1.08 7.87
N ASN A 63 -1.85 -2.08 8.07
CA ASN A 63 -1.45 -3.48 8.26
C ASN A 63 -0.77 -4.13 7.05
N ASN A 64 -0.72 -3.45 5.90
CA ASN A 64 0.00 -3.94 4.73
C ASN A 64 1.48 -3.52 4.71
N TYR A 65 1.90 -2.63 5.62
CA TYR A 65 3.25 -2.06 5.59
C TYR A 65 4.14 -2.63 6.69
N ILE A 66 5.38 -2.93 6.32
CA ILE A 66 6.40 -3.32 7.29
C ILE A 66 6.86 -2.11 8.11
N CYS A 67 7.05 -2.32 9.42
CA CYS A 67 7.65 -1.33 10.30
C CYS A 67 9.14 -1.64 10.51
N LYS A 68 10.02 -0.79 10.02
CA LYS A 68 11.48 -0.96 10.19
C LYS A 68 11.91 -0.99 11.65
N HIS A 69 11.24 -0.22 12.50
CA HIS A 69 11.55 -0.22 13.95
C HIS A 69 11.22 -1.56 14.59
N ARG A 70 10.01 -2.10 14.35
CA ARG A 70 9.60 -3.41 14.87
C ARG A 70 10.46 -4.53 14.30
N LEU A 71 10.78 -4.47 12.99
CA LEU A 71 11.70 -5.42 12.35
C LEU A 71 13.05 -5.45 13.05
N ASN A 72 13.67 -4.29 13.29
CA ASN A 72 14.96 -4.20 13.97
C ASN A 72 14.90 -4.72 15.42
N LYS A 73 13.79 -4.47 16.13
CA LYS A 73 13.57 -5.04 17.47
C LYS A 73 13.59 -6.57 17.44
N ILE A 74 12.89 -7.19 16.48
CA ILE A 74 12.86 -8.64 16.33
C ILE A 74 14.24 -9.19 15.93
N ILE A 75 14.97 -8.52 15.02
CA ILE A 75 16.32 -8.92 14.63
C ILE A 75 17.26 -8.97 15.84
N ASN A 76 17.17 -8.01 16.76
CA ASN A 76 18.00 -7.96 17.94
C ASN A 76 17.68 -9.04 19.00
N GLN A 77 16.53 -9.68 18.90
CA GLN A 77 16.04 -10.71 19.83
C GLN A 77 15.67 -12.01 19.11
N ILE A 78 16.25 -12.24 17.94
CA ILE A 78 15.82 -13.26 16.98
C ILE A 78 15.87 -14.68 17.57
N GLU A 79 16.93 -15.01 18.31
CA GLU A 79 17.13 -16.33 18.93
C GLU A 79 16.15 -16.61 20.07
N GLU A 80 15.60 -15.56 20.71
CA GLU A 80 14.66 -15.70 21.81
C GLU A 80 13.21 -15.83 21.31
N ILE A 81 12.92 -15.28 20.12
CA ILE A 81 11.55 -15.11 19.62
C ILE A 81 11.17 -16.15 18.57
N LEU A 82 12.14 -16.56 17.70
CA LEU A 82 11.87 -17.40 16.53
C LEU A 82 12.48 -18.79 16.65
N ASN A 83 11.73 -19.80 16.27
CA ASN A 83 12.28 -21.13 16.07
C ASN A 83 13.02 -21.24 14.73
N HIS A 84 13.68 -22.39 14.46
CA HIS A 84 14.51 -22.54 13.28
C HIS A 84 13.73 -22.43 11.94
N GLU A 85 12.50 -22.90 11.88
CA GLU A 85 11.67 -22.82 10.67
C GLU A 85 11.22 -21.36 10.43
N GLU A 86 10.75 -20.69 11.48
CA GLU A 86 10.37 -19.27 11.45
C GLU A 86 11.55 -18.36 11.07
N LEU A 87 12.76 -18.72 11.51
CA LEU A 87 13.97 -18.00 11.17
C LEU A 87 14.26 -18.00 9.66
N LEU A 88 14.15 -19.16 9.00
CA LEU A 88 14.38 -19.26 7.55
C LEU A 88 13.41 -18.37 6.75
N GLU A 89 12.16 -18.33 7.18
CA GLU A 89 11.14 -17.50 6.55
C GLU A 89 11.36 -16.02 6.84
N PHE A 90 11.75 -15.71 8.06
CA PHE A 90 12.06 -14.34 8.46
C PHE A 90 13.25 -13.76 7.68
N LEU A 91 14.26 -14.56 7.35
CA LEU A 91 15.38 -14.15 6.49
C LEU A 91 14.90 -13.63 5.13
N SER A 92 13.90 -14.25 4.53
CA SER A 92 13.33 -13.78 3.27
C SER A 92 12.66 -12.39 3.39
N ILE A 93 12.02 -12.12 4.52
CA ILE A 93 11.43 -10.81 4.82
C ILE A 93 12.53 -9.76 5.06
N ILE A 94 13.58 -10.12 5.81
CA ILE A 94 14.73 -9.23 6.03
C ILE A 94 15.35 -8.82 4.70
N LEU A 95 15.65 -9.78 3.82
CA LEU A 95 16.20 -9.49 2.50
C LEU A 95 15.26 -8.62 1.66
N TRP A 96 13.99 -8.96 1.59
CA TRP A 96 13.01 -8.16 0.88
C TRP A 96 12.90 -6.73 1.47
N SER A 97 12.96 -6.58 2.79
CA SER A 97 12.87 -5.29 3.47
C SER A 97 13.98 -4.31 3.09
N GLN A 98 15.15 -4.82 2.69
CA GLN A 98 16.27 -4.01 2.20
C GLN A 98 16.08 -3.56 0.74
N MET A 99 15.25 -4.27 -0.03
CA MET A 99 15.06 -4.04 -1.47
C MET A 99 13.77 -3.27 -1.77
N THR A 100 12.74 -3.42 -0.93
CA THR A 100 11.45 -2.77 -1.16
C THR A 100 11.54 -1.25 -1.11
N LYS A 101 10.82 -0.60 -2.01
CA LYS A 101 10.65 0.86 -2.05
C LYS A 101 9.36 1.33 -1.39
N THR A 102 8.43 0.43 -1.18
CA THR A 102 7.07 0.73 -0.69
C THR A 102 6.81 0.18 0.70
N GLY A 103 7.51 -0.90 1.08
CA GLY A 103 7.28 -1.63 2.32
C GLY A 103 5.96 -2.42 2.35
N ASP A 104 5.28 -2.54 1.21
CA ASP A 104 4.02 -3.27 1.07
C ASP A 104 4.27 -4.77 0.97
N ILE A 105 3.79 -5.54 1.94
CA ILE A 105 4.01 -6.99 2.02
C ILE A 105 3.47 -7.75 0.80
N SER A 106 2.51 -7.22 0.08
CA SER A 106 1.99 -7.85 -1.13
C SER A 106 3.03 -7.96 -2.25
N GLU A 107 4.13 -7.19 -2.16
CA GLU A 107 5.27 -7.27 -3.08
C GLU A 107 6.29 -8.36 -2.70
N CYS A 108 6.18 -8.91 -1.49
CA CYS A 108 7.08 -9.97 -1.01
C CYS A 108 6.59 -11.34 -1.47
N ASN A 109 7.05 -11.80 -2.64
CA ASN A 109 6.64 -13.06 -3.25
C ASN A 109 6.98 -14.31 -2.42
N SER A 110 7.99 -14.25 -1.56
CA SER A 110 8.40 -15.34 -0.66
C SER A 110 7.52 -15.43 0.58
N PHE A 111 6.80 -14.37 0.93
CA PHE A 111 5.97 -14.34 2.13
C PHE A 111 4.57 -14.90 1.85
N ARG A 112 4.14 -15.86 2.69
CA ARG A 112 2.81 -16.45 2.63
C ARG A 112 2.00 -16.05 3.87
N TYR A 113 1.16 -15.05 3.74
CA TYR A 113 0.36 -14.52 4.85
C TYR A 113 -0.37 -15.59 5.67
N LYS A 114 -0.93 -16.61 4.99
CA LYS A 114 -1.67 -17.69 5.68
C LYS A 114 -0.83 -18.53 6.64
N THR A 115 0.44 -18.76 6.31
CA THR A 115 1.37 -19.56 7.11
C THR A 115 2.19 -18.71 8.08
N HIS A 116 2.47 -17.46 7.71
CA HIS A 116 3.39 -16.58 8.45
C HIS A 116 2.70 -15.41 9.15
N TYR A 117 1.39 -15.53 9.37
CA TYR A 117 0.59 -14.48 10.03
C TYR A 117 1.21 -13.99 11.33
N LYS A 118 1.70 -14.91 12.19
CA LYS A 118 2.32 -14.55 13.48
C LYS A 118 3.56 -13.67 13.30
N LEU A 119 4.43 -14.01 12.34
CA LEU A 119 5.61 -13.21 12.03
C LEU A 119 5.24 -11.82 11.53
N TRP A 120 4.21 -11.73 10.69
CA TRP A 120 3.74 -10.45 10.18
C TRP A 120 3.20 -9.55 11.28
N GLU A 121 2.42 -10.08 12.22
CA GLU A 121 1.92 -9.35 13.38
C GLU A 121 3.05 -8.73 14.23
N LEU A 122 4.21 -9.36 14.28
CA LEU A 122 5.36 -8.84 15.02
C LEU A 122 6.04 -7.64 14.35
N ILE A 123 5.95 -7.53 13.02
CA ILE A 123 6.74 -6.57 12.22
C ILE A 123 5.92 -5.58 11.41
N LYS A 124 4.59 -5.76 11.28
CA LYS A 124 3.72 -4.82 10.57
C LYS A 124 3.69 -3.46 11.27
N TYR A 125 3.31 -2.43 10.53
CA TYR A 125 3.13 -1.09 11.10
C TYR A 125 1.90 -1.05 12.03
N GLU A 126 2.08 -0.44 13.19
CA GLU A 126 1.02 -0.11 14.16
C GLU A 126 1.26 1.29 14.75
N ASN A 127 0.23 2.13 14.80
CA ASN A 127 0.34 3.50 15.28
C ASN A 127 0.76 3.57 16.76
N GLU A 128 0.14 2.75 17.60
CA GLU A 128 0.31 2.80 19.06
C GLU A 128 1.73 2.42 19.50
N GLU A 129 2.40 1.59 18.73
CA GLU A 129 3.77 1.12 19.00
C GLU A 129 4.84 1.88 18.22
N CYS A 130 4.49 2.92 17.47
CA CYS A 130 5.46 3.67 16.69
C CYS A 130 6.13 4.76 17.51
N PRO A 131 7.39 4.62 17.95
CA PRO A 131 8.09 5.65 18.73
C PRO A 131 8.31 6.94 17.93
N LEU A 132 8.22 6.88 16.60
CA LEU A 132 8.36 8.03 15.71
C LEU A 132 7.06 8.85 15.62
N TYR A 133 5.93 8.27 16.01
CA TYR A 133 4.64 8.95 16.01
C TYR A 133 4.62 10.17 16.95
N LEU A 134 5.39 10.10 18.05
CA LEU A 134 5.46 11.17 19.06
C LEU A 134 6.41 12.32 18.67
N ASN A 135 7.28 12.14 17.67
CA ASN A 135 8.36 13.08 17.36
C ASN A 135 8.30 13.71 15.97
N ASP A 136 7.20 13.56 15.21
CA ASP A 136 7.04 14.03 13.82
C ASP A 136 8.18 13.65 12.84
N ASN A 137 9.09 12.79 13.25
CA ASN A 137 10.27 12.40 12.46
C ASN A 137 10.06 11.01 11.84
N HIS A 138 9.12 10.93 10.90
CA HIS A 138 8.76 9.68 10.22
C HIS A 138 9.68 9.33 9.03
N LYS A 139 10.88 9.90 8.93
CA LYS A 139 11.81 9.59 7.84
C LYS A 139 12.08 8.09 7.76
N GLY A 140 11.78 7.50 6.60
CA GLY A 140 11.98 6.09 6.34
C GLY A 140 10.83 5.17 6.82
N CYS A 141 9.71 5.72 7.27
CA CYS A 141 8.49 4.96 7.54
C CYS A 141 7.67 4.82 6.25
N PHE A 142 7.57 3.61 5.72
CA PHE A 142 6.87 3.35 4.46
C PHE A 142 5.40 3.77 4.48
N TYR A 143 4.70 3.52 5.59
CA TYR A 143 3.30 3.92 5.70
C TYR A 143 3.15 5.44 5.68
N GLN A 144 3.97 6.17 6.41
CA GLN A 144 3.90 7.64 6.43
C GLN A 144 4.34 8.24 5.09
N GLU A 145 5.33 7.68 4.44
CA GLU A 145 5.71 8.07 3.08
C GLU A 145 4.56 7.88 2.08
N MET A 146 3.79 6.79 2.21
CA MET A 146 2.59 6.58 1.39
C MET A 146 1.52 7.63 1.71
N ILE A 147 1.28 7.95 2.98
CA ILE A 147 0.33 9.00 3.39
C ILE A 147 0.74 10.37 2.81
N GLU A 148 2.03 10.74 2.91
CA GLU A 148 2.50 12.01 2.35
C GLU A 148 2.37 12.04 0.82
N LYS A 149 2.71 10.95 0.12
CA LYS A 149 2.48 10.84 -1.32
C LYS A 149 1.00 10.98 -1.67
N SER A 150 0.11 10.38 -0.88
CA SER A 150 -1.34 10.43 -1.11
C SER A 150 -1.90 11.85 -1.00
N LYS A 151 -1.41 12.66 -0.06
CA LYS A 151 -1.81 14.07 0.08
C LYS A 151 -1.49 14.91 -1.15
N ASN A 152 -0.40 14.57 -1.85
CA ASN A 152 0.08 15.28 -3.02
C ASN A 152 -0.35 14.64 -4.36
N SER A 153 -1.22 13.63 -4.32
CA SER A 153 -1.68 12.93 -5.51
C SER A 153 -3.04 13.42 -5.96
N SER A 154 -3.17 13.59 -7.27
CA SER A 154 -4.45 13.94 -7.91
C SER A 154 -5.44 12.78 -7.93
N ILE A 155 -4.91 11.54 -7.96
CA ILE A 155 -5.71 10.31 -8.01
C ILE A 155 -5.26 9.38 -6.89
N LEU A 156 -6.23 8.95 -6.06
CA LEU A 156 -6.02 7.93 -5.03
C LEU A 156 -6.71 6.64 -5.46
N ILE A 157 -5.99 5.53 -5.40
CA ILE A 157 -6.53 4.20 -5.71
C ILE A 157 -6.60 3.42 -4.41
N ILE A 158 -7.78 3.03 -3.99
CA ILE A 158 -8.04 2.35 -2.71
C ILE A 158 -8.83 1.06 -2.94
N ASN A 159 -8.87 0.17 -1.96
CA ASN A 159 -9.81 -0.95 -1.99
C ASN A 159 -11.16 -0.59 -1.34
N HIS A 160 -12.20 -1.37 -1.65
CA HIS A 160 -13.53 -1.13 -1.10
C HIS A 160 -13.58 -1.22 0.43
N ALA A 161 -12.78 -2.12 1.04
CA ALA A 161 -12.74 -2.28 2.48
C ALA A 161 -12.16 -1.04 3.18
N LEU A 162 -11.08 -0.48 2.62
CA LEU A 162 -10.48 0.75 3.15
C LEU A 162 -11.41 1.95 2.99
N LEU A 163 -12.11 2.05 1.86
CA LEU A 163 -13.11 3.09 1.65
C LEU A 163 -14.23 2.97 2.69
N GLY A 164 -14.77 1.78 2.90
CA GLY A 164 -15.82 1.52 3.89
C GLY A 164 -15.39 1.88 5.32
N SER A 165 -14.20 1.46 5.75
CA SER A 165 -13.67 1.79 7.08
C SER A 165 -13.49 3.31 7.28
N SER A 166 -13.04 4.03 6.25
CA SER A 166 -12.88 5.49 6.31
C SER A 166 -14.20 6.24 6.50
N PHE A 167 -15.31 5.68 6.02
CA PHE A 167 -16.64 6.24 6.27
C PHE A 167 -17.16 5.96 7.68
N ILE A 168 -16.84 4.80 8.25
CA ILE A 168 -17.33 4.41 9.59
C ILE A 168 -16.66 5.25 10.70
N TYR A 169 -15.38 5.61 10.53
CA TYR A 169 -14.63 6.37 11.55
C TYR A 169 -14.82 7.90 11.48
N LYS A 170 -15.61 8.43 10.54
CA LYS A 170 -15.90 9.88 10.43
C LYS A 170 -17.26 10.29 10.98
N TYR A 171 -18.02 9.37 11.53
CA TYR A 171 -19.30 9.59 12.21
C TYR A 171 -19.20 8.91 13.61
#